data_e76e19d41940e2858fbd5d6722c68cc8
#
_entry.id   e76e19d41940e2858fbd5d6722c68cc8
#
_cell.length_a   1.000
_cell.length_b   1.000
_cell.length_c   1.000
_cell.angle_alpha   90.00
_cell.angle_beta   90.00
_cell.angle_gamma   90.00
#
_symmetry.space_group_name_H-M   'P 1'
#
loop_
_entity.id
_entity.type
_entity.pdbx_description
1 polymer ?
#
loop_
_entity_poly.entity_id
_entity_poly.type
_entity_poly.pdbx_seq_one_letter_code
_entity_poly.pdbx_strand_id
1 'polypeptide(L)'
;MKILLIRHGDPDYEKDSLTEKGWKEAEYLAERLCRMDIAAFYVSPYGRARDTASLTLEKMHRTAEMMPWLKEFDMPILRPDDPNRERIVWDWLPQDWTREPRFYQKDHWFERDCFTEKGVEEEYKYVTGQFDALLEKHGYKREGGYYRAERPNHDTIALFCHFGVGAALLSHLWNVSPMLVWHGCCAAPSSVTTVATEERRKGIATFRVLSYGDTSHLYIHGEPPAFAARFCECFEDETRHD
;
A
#
# COMPACT_ATOMS: atom_id res chain seq x y z
N MET A 1 3.87 16.91 -7.39
CA MET A 1 4.35 15.56 -7.76
C MET A 1 3.23 14.54 -7.71
N LYS A 2 3.44 13.35 -8.29
CA LYS A 2 2.53 12.20 -8.15
C LYS A 2 3.27 11.01 -7.57
N ILE A 3 2.53 10.19 -6.81
CA ILE A 3 3.00 8.92 -6.27
C ILE A 3 2.04 7.84 -6.80
N LEU A 4 2.58 6.80 -7.40
CA LEU A 4 1.85 5.60 -7.76
C LEU A 4 2.18 4.52 -6.73
N LEU A 5 1.23 4.18 -5.86
CA LEU A 5 1.33 3.01 -5.00
C LEU A 5 0.77 1.82 -5.79
N ILE A 6 1.62 0.86 -6.09
CA ILE A 6 1.32 -0.28 -6.95
C ILE A 6 1.40 -1.54 -6.11
N ARG A 7 0.28 -2.22 -5.95
CA ARG A 7 0.27 -3.53 -5.31
C ARG A 7 0.84 -4.57 -6.26
N HIS A 8 1.61 -5.54 -5.74
CA HIS A 8 2.07 -6.69 -6.51
C HIS A 8 0.91 -7.42 -7.21
N GLY A 9 1.17 -8.10 -8.31
CA GLY A 9 0.23 -8.98 -9.00
C GLY A 9 -0.23 -10.16 -8.14
N ASP A 10 -1.11 -11.00 -8.67
CA ASP A 10 -1.63 -12.16 -7.95
C ASP A 10 -0.49 -13.06 -7.44
N PRO A 11 -0.38 -13.29 -6.10
CA PRO A 11 0.83 -13.85 -5.51
C PRO A 11 0.83 -15.38 -5.44
N ASP A 12 1.98 -15.97 -5.74
CA ASP A 12 2.39 -17.30 -5.30
C ASP A 12 3.23 -17.12 -4.01
N TYR A 13 2.59 -17.26 -2.85
CA TYR A 13 3.25 -17.05 -1.56
C TYR A 13 4.30 -18.10 -1.22
N GLU A 14 4.21 -19.32 -1.79
CA GLU A 14 5.19 -20.39 -1.54
C GLU A 14 6.54 -20.07 -2.18
N LYS A 15 6.51 -19.44 -3.36
CA LYS A 15 7.72 -19.04 -4.09
C LYS A 15 8.15 -17.61 -3.86
N ASP A 16 7.33 -16.82 -3.12
CA ASP A 16 7.43 -15.36 -3.05
C ASP A 16 7.54 -14.71 -4.44
N SER A 17 6.66 -15.14 -5.35
CA SER A 17 6.62 -14.73 -6.76
C SER A 17 5.16 -14.46 -7.18
N LEU A 18 4.88 -14.52 -8.48
CA LEU A 18 3.57 -14.35 -9.07
C LEU A 18 3.02 -15.69 -9.57
N THR A 19 1.69 -15.85 -9.49
CA THR A 19 0.98 -16.91 -10.22
C THR A 19 1.04 -16.62 -11.74
N GLU A 20 0.60 -17.58 -12.56
CA GLU A 20 0.41 -17.35 -13.99
C GLU A 20 -0.48 -16.12 -14.26
N LYS A 21 -1.57 -15.98 -13.48
CA LYS A 21 -2.43 -14.80 -13.51
C LYS A 21 -1.68 -13.53 -13.13
N GLY A 22 -0.89 -13.59 -12.07
CA GLY A 22 -0.11 -12.43 -11.60
C GLY A 22 0.92 -11.95 -12.62
N TRP A 23 1.56 -12.84 -13.36
CA TRP A 23 2.46 -12.47 -14.45
C TRP A 23 1.71 -11.74 -15.57
N LYS A 24 0.53 -12.21 -15.93
CA LYS A 24 -0.35 -11.55 -16.92
C LYS A 24 -0.81 -10.17 -16.47
N GLU A 25 -1.19 -10.05 -15.20
CA GLU A 25 -1.51 -8.75 -14.60
C GLU A 25 -0.33 -7.79 -14.65
N ALA A 26 0.89 -8.26 -14.36
CA ALA A 26 2.11 -7.47 -14.44
C ALA A 26 2.45 -7.03 -15.88
N GLU A 27 2.18 -7.86 -16.88
CA GLU A 27 2.33 -7.51 -18.29
C GLU A 27 1.41 -6.34 -18.70
N TYR A 28 0.12 -6.43 -18.36
CA TYR A 28 -0.86 -5.38 -18.65
C TYR A 28 -0.55 -4.09 -17.89
N LEU A 29 -0.07 -4.22 -16.64
CA LEU A 29 0.42 -3.09 -15.86
C LEU A 29 1.62 -2.42 -16.54
N ALA A 30 2.58 -3.19 -17.05
CA ALA A 30 3.74 -2.66 -17.76
C ALA A 30 3.35 -1.90 -19.02
N GLU A 31 2.34 -2.36 -19.77
CA GLU A 31 1.80 -1.63 -20.93
C GLU A 31 1.20 -0.27 -20.56
N ARG A 32 0.56 -0.17 -19.40
CA ARG A 32 0.04 1.08 -18.86
C ARG A 32 1.16 2.01 -18.43
N LEU A 33 2.09 1.52 -17.62
CA LEU A 33 3.13 2.36 -16.99
C LEU A 33 4.15 2.86 -18.00
N CYS A 34 4.48 2.09 -19.04
CA CYS A 34 5.43 2.52 -20.07
C CYS A 34 4.96 3.73 -20.91
N ARG A 35 3.69 4.11 -20.79
CA ARG A 35 3.12 5.32 -21.42
C ARG A 35 3.22 6.56 -20.52
N MET A 36 3.75 6.41 -19.32
CA MET A 36 3.87 7.48 -18.32
C MET A 36 5.32 7.92 -18.20
N ASP A 37 5.52 9.23 -17.97
CA ASP A 37 6.83 9.74 -17.57
C ASP A 37 7.00 9.51 -16.06
N ILE A 38 7.82 8.53 -15.70
CA ILE A 38 8.09 8.15 -14.30
C ILE A 38 9.55 8.47 -13.98
N ALA A 39 9.75 9.44 -13.09
CA ALA A 39 11.06 9.94 -12.72
C ALA A 39 11.88 8.94 -11.90
N ALA A 40 11.23 8.19 -11.00
CA ALA A 40 11.91 7.21 -10.14
C ALA A 40 11.02 6.00 -9.82
N PHE A 41 11.66 4.84 -9.65
CA PHE A 41 11.02 3.59 -9.29
C PHE A 41 11.60 3.07 -7.98
N TYR A 42 10.73 2.65 -7.08
CA TYR A 42 11.04 2.05 -5.79
C TYR A 42 10.33 0.72 -5.68
N VAL A 43 10.98 -0.25 -5.04
CA VAL A 43 10.43 -1.61 -4.97
C VAL A 43 10.66 -2.23 -3.59
N SER A 44 9.66 -2.96 -3.10
CA SER A 44 9.73 -3.83 -1.94
C SER A 44 10.81 -4.91 -2.12
N PRO A 45 11.46 -5.37 -1.04
CA PRO A 45 12.40 -6.48 -1.11
C PRO A 45 11.75 -7.84 -1.44
N TYR A 46 10.43 -7.99 -1.30
CA TYR A 46 9.72 -9.24 -1.56
C TYR A 46 9.65 -9.57 -3.04
N GLY A 47 9.85 -10.87 -3.36
CA GLY A 47 9.93 -11.37 -4.73
C GLY A 47 8.72 -11.00 -5.58
N ARG A 48 7.51 -11.23 -5.08
CA ARG A 48 6.25 -10.89 -5.80
C ARG A 48 6.15 -9.42 -6.22
N ALA A 49 6.69 -8.49 -5.43
CA ALA A 49 6.70 -7.06 -5.80
C ALA A 49 7.80 -6.76 -6.82
N ARG A 50 8.97 -7.40 -6.69
CA ARG A 50 10.06 -7.29 -7.67
C ARG A 50 9.65 -7.88 -9.02
N ASP A 51 8.99 -9.02 -9.03
CA ASP A 51 8.49 -9.67 -10.24
C ASP A 51 7.44 -8.81 -10.94
N THR A 52 6.52 -8.20 -10.17
CA THR A 52 5.55 -7.25 -10.72
C THR A 52 6.24 -6.04 -11.37
N ALA A 53 7.30 -5.52 -10.75
CA ALA A 53 8.05 -4.38 -11.26
C ALA A 53 8.89 -4.74 -12.49
N SER A 54 9.40 -5.97 -12.58
CA SER A 54 10.41 -6.39 -13.55
C SER A 54 10.01 -6.12 -15.00
N LEU A 55 8.77 -6.47 -15.37
CA LEU A 55 8.27 -6.28 -16.74
C LEU A 55 8.15 -4.80 -17.12
N THR A 56 7.74 -3.95 -16.16
CA THR A 56 7.72 -2.50 -16.37
C THR A 56 9.14 -1.94 -16.55
N LEU A 57 10.05 -2.33 -15.65
CA LEU A 57 11.44 -1.86 -15.67
C LEU A 57 12.19 -2.29 -16.92
N GLU A 58 12.00 -3.54 -17.36
CA GLU A 58 12.56 -4.06 -18.60
C GLU A 58 12.05 -3.28 -19.82
N LYS A 59 10.72 -3.12 -19.93
CA LYS A 59 10.08 -2.41 -21.04
C LYS A 59 10.49 -0.94 -21.13
N MET A 60 10.77 -0.29 -20.00
CA MET A 60 11.18 1.09 -19.93
C MET A 60 12.72 1.28 -19.91
N HIS A 61 13.51 0.21 -19.89
CA HIS A 61 14.97 0.24 -19.72
C HIS A 61 15.38 1.05 -18.46
N ARG A 62 14.71 0.79 -17.34
CA ARG A 62 14.90 1.48 -16.05
C ARG A 62 15.26 0.48 -14.96
N THR A 63 15.74 1.00 -13.85
CA THR A 63 15.97 0.26 -12.61
C THR A 63 15.15 0.83 -11.46
N ALA A 64 14.91 0.03 -10.43
CA ALA A 64 14.26 0.47 -9.20
C ALA A 64 15.24 0.44 -8.02
N GLU A 65 15.12 1.40 -7.12
CA GLU A 65 15.80 1.39 -5.82
C GLU A 65 14.99 0.48 -4.87
N MET A 66 15.68 -0.54 -4.29
CA MET A 66 15.04 -1.43 -3.31
C MET A 66 14.94 -0.73 -1.97
N MET A 67 13.74 -0.71 -1.40
CA MET A 67 13.44 -0.05 -0.12
C MET A 67 13.04 -1.11 0.91
N PRO A 68 13.92 -1.44 1.89
CA PRO A 68 13.61 -2.48 2.90
C PRO A 68 12.34 -2.23 3.69
N TRP A 69 12.00 -0.98 3.96
CA TRP A 69 10.80 -0.57 4.69
C TRP A 69 9.51 -0.70 3.88
N LEU A 70 9.60 -0.90 2.54
CA LEU A 70 8.45 -1.05 1.65
C LEU A 70 7.93 -2.51 1.59
N LYS A 71 8.46 -3.41 2.43
CA LYS A 71 7.93 -4.76 2.65
C LYS A 71 6.47 -4.69 3.11
N GLU A 72 5.75 -5.82 3.06
CA GLU A 72 4.38 -5.85 3.59
C GLU A 72 4.35 -5.51 5.08
N PHE A 73 3.31 -4.80 5.50
CA PHE A 73 3.04 -4.51 6.91
C PHE A 73 2.22 -5.67 7.50
N ASP A 74 2.86 -6.81 7.64
CA ASP A 74 2.26 -8.11 7.94
C ASP A 74 2.59 -8.64 9.34
N MET A 75 2.80 -7.74 10.29
CA MET A 75 3.16 -8.10 11.65
C MET A 75 2.14 -9.07 12.27
N PRO A 76 2.60 -10.20 12.85
CA PRO A 76 1.71 -11.14 13.48
C PRO A 76 1.25 -10.64 14.84
N ILE A 77 -0.04 -10.78 15.13
CA ILE A 77 -0.66 -10.47 16.41
C ILE A 77 -1.54 -11.64 16.86
N LEU A 78 -1.78 -11.73 18.17
CA LEU A 78 -2.80 -12.59 18.74
C LEU A 78 -4.06 -11.75 19.00
N ARG A 79 -5.08 -11.90 18.15
CA ARG A 79 -6.35 -11.18 18.35
C ARG A 79 -7.08 -11.70 19.58
N PRO A 80 -7.79 -10.84 20.32
CA PRO A 80 -8.54 -11.26 21.51
C PRO A 80 -9.63 -12.32 21.25
N ASP A 81 -10.21 -12.33 20.04
CA ASP A 81 -11.22 -13.32 19.62
C ASP A 81 -10.60 -14.66 19.21
N ASP A 82 -9.31 -14.68 18.82
CA ASP A 82 -8.57 -15.88 18.44
C ASP A 82 -7.16 -15.87 19.07
N PRO A 83 -7.05 -16.04 20.40
CA PRO A 83 -5.78 -15.89 21.12
C PRO A 83 -4.79 -17.05 20.89
N ASN A 84 -5.20 -18.10 20.20
CA ASN A 84 -4.36 -19.27 19.93
C ASN A 84 -3.77 -19.28 18.51
N ARG A 85 -4.13 -18.33 17.66
CA ARG A 85 -3.67 -18.25 16.28
C ARG A 85 -3.16 -16.86 15.96
N GLU A 86 -1.95 -16.78 15.45
CA GLU A 86 -1.42 -15.52 14.93
C GLU A 86 -2.20 -15.11 13.68
N ARG A 87 -2.61 -13.84 13.66
CA ARG A 87 -3.25 -13.16 12.54
C ARG A 87 -2.42 -11.95 12.15
N ILE A 88 -2.61 -11.44 10.95
CA ILE A 88 -1.96 -10.22 10.51
C ILE A 88 -2.59 -9.02 11.21
N VAL A 89 -1.80 -8.02 11.58
CA VAL A 89 -2.21 -6.82 12.34
C VAL A 89 -3.44 -6.10 11.79
N TRP A 90 -3.72 -6.20 10.52
CA TRP A 90 -4.87 -5.59 9.85
C TRP A 90 -6.00 -6.59 9.50
N ASP A 91 -5.94 -7.82 9.98
CA ASP A 91 -6.98 -8.85 9.76
C ASP A 91 -7.90 -8.95 11.00
N TRP A 92 -8.86 -8.05 11.11
CA TRP A 92 -9.84 -7.99 12.19
C TRP A 92 -11.27 -8.20 11.69
N LEU A 93 -12.09 -8.87 12.51
CA LEU A 93 -13.51 -8.97 12.23
C LEU A 93 -14.23 -7.64 12.53
N PRO A 94 -15.24 -7.25 11.75
CA PRO A 94 -15.88 -5.95 11.86
C PRO A 94 -16.47 -5.67 13.24
N GLN A 95 -17.08 -6.67 13.90
CA GLN A 95 -17.68 -6.52 15.22
C GLN A 95 -16.64 -6.26 16.33
N ASP A 96 -15.36 -6.57 16.09
CA ASP A 96 -14.29 -6.44 17.08
C ASP A 96 -13.53 -5.12 16.91
N TRP A 97 -13.10 -4.80 15.68
CA TRP A 97 -12.38 -3.55 15.49
C TRP A 97 -13.28 -2.30 15.62
N THR A 98 -14.56 -2.37 15.22
CA THR A 98 -15.48 -1.22 15.27
C THR A 98 -15.88 -0.83 16.71
N ARG A 99 -15.73 -1.75 17.67
CA ARG A 99 -16.03 -1.48 19.10
C ARG A 99 -14.87 -0.84 19.85
N GLU A 100 -13.69 -0.76 19.26
CA GLU A 100 -12.51 -0.17 19.92
C GLU A 100 -12.35 1.30 19.50
N PRO A 101 -12.70 2.28 20.35
CA PRO A 101 -12.66 3.70 19.98
C PRO A 101 -11.25 4.19 19.62
N ARG A 102 -10.19 3.59 20.19
CA ARG A 102 -8.80 3.94 19.88
C ARG A 102 -8.44 3.64 18.43
N PHE A 103 -9.05 2.64 17.82
CA PHE A 103 -8.80 2.28 16.43
C PHE A 103 -9.20 3.37 15.42
N TYR A 104 -10.03 4.33 15.83
CA TYR A 104 -10.38 5.50 15.01
C TYR A 104 -9.42 6.68 15.19
N GLN A 105 -8.50 6.62 16.16
CA GLN A 105 -7.63 7.72 16.54
C GLN A 105 -6.23 7.50 15.99
N LYS A 106 -5.70 8.47 15.21
CA LYS A 106 -4.40 8.36 14.54
C LYS A 106 -3.22 8.13 15.48
N ASP A 107 -3.30 8.63 16.72
CA ASP A 107 -2.20 8.61 17.68
C ASP A 107 -2.38 7.56 18.79
N HIS A 108 -3.48 6.76 18.76
CA HIS A 108 -3.84 5.81 19.82
C HIS A 108 -4.25 4.42 19.32
N TRP A 109 -4.32 4.20 18.00
CA TRP A 109 -4.80 2.93 17.43
C TRP A 109 -3.92 1.72 17.79
N PHE A 110 -2.65 1.95 18.09
CA PHE A 110 -1.67 0.93 18.44
C PHE A 110 -1.60 0.61 19.94
N GLU A 111 -2.38 1.27 20.79
CA GLU A 111 -2.32 1.12 22.27
C GLU A 111 -3.03 -0.13 22.81
N ARG A 112 -3.37 -1.09 21.97
CA ARG A 112 -3.88 -2.40 22.40
C ARG A 112 -2.71 -3.32 22.78
N ASP A 113 -2.88 -4.13 23.83
CA ASP A 113 -1.85 -5.04 24.33
C ASP A 113 -1.29 -5.92 23.22
N CYS A 114 -2.17 -6.50 22.39
CA CYS A 114 -1.77 -7.33 21.24
C CYS A 114 -0.94 -6.59 20.18
N PHE A 115 -0.96 -5.27 20.15
CA PHE A 115 -0.13 -4.43 19.29
C PHE A 115 1.15 -4.00 20.00
N THR A 116 1.04 -3.54 21.25
CA THR A 116 2.19 -3.07 22.03
C THR A 116 3.20 -4.18 22.29
N GLU A 117 2.74 -5.39 22.58
CA GLU A 117 3.61 -6.58 22.79
C GLU A 117 4.38 -6.98 21.52
N LYS A 118 3.94 -6.58 20.36
CA LYS A 118 4.56 -6.91 19.07
C LYS A 118 5.32 -5.74 18.44
N GLY A 119 5.37 -4.57 19.07
CA GLY A 119 6.10 -3.40 18.55
C GLY A 119 5.46 -2.79 17.29
N VAL A 120 4.12 -2.83 17.20
CA VAL A 120 3.39 -2.32 16.01
C VAL A 120 3.58 -0.81 15.83
N GLU A 121 3.64 -0.06 16.95
CA GLU A 121 3.88 1.38 16.92
C GLU A 121 5.26 1.71 16.33
N GLU A 122 6.29 1.00 16.78
CA GLU A 122 7.67 1.19 16.34
C GLU A 122 7.81 0.90 14.85
N GLU A 123 7.23 -0.20 14.38
CA GLU A 123 7.26 -0.54 12.95
C GLU A 123 6.49 0.49 12.11
N TYR A 124 5.32 0.95 12.57
CA TYR A 124 4.56 1.98 11.87
C TYR A 124 5.35 3.31 11.79
N LYS A 125 5.95 3.74 12.89
CA LYS A 125 6.80 4.94 12.93
C LYS A 125 8.03 4.81 12.04
N TYR A 126 8.65 3.62 12.01
CA TYR A 126 9.78 3.34 11.12
C TYR A 126 9.36 3.47 9.66
N VAL A 127 8.31 2.77 9.24
CA VAL A 127 7.83 2.78 7.86
C VAL A 127 7.43 4.19 7.41
N THR A 128 6.64 4.89 8.23
CA THR A 128 6.17 6.25 7.88
C THR A 128 7.30 7.28 7.91
N GLY A 129 8.26 7.14 8.81
CA GLY A 129 9.45 7.99 8.85
C GLY A 129 10.36 7.80 7.64
N GLN A 130 10.53 6.56 7.17
CA GLN A 130 11.27 6.28 5.93
C GLN A 130 10.54 6.82 4.69
N PHE A 131 9.22 6.76 4.70
CA PHE A 131 8.41 7.36 3.64
C PHE A 131 8.51 8.88 3.62
N ASP A 132 8.46 9.54 4.78
CA ASP A 132 8.69 10.99 4.87
C ASP A 132 10.10 11.38 4.38
N ALA A 133 11.13 10.60 4.70
CA ALA A 133 12.48 10.81 4.18
C ALA A 133 12.55 10.67 2.65
N LEU A 134 11.82 9.70 2.08
CA LEU A 134 11.68 9.57 0.63
C LEU A 134 11.01 10.82 0.03
N LEU A 135 9.93 11.31 0.62
CA LEU A 135 9.23 12.50 0.14
C LEU A 135 10.11 13.76 0.26
N GLU A 136 10.92 13.88 1.32
CA GLU A 136 11.89 14.97 1.48
C GLU A 136 12.97 14.92 0.38
N LYS A 137 13.47 13.73 0.01
CA LYS A 137 14.37 13.53 -1.15
C LYS A 137 13.74 14.08 -2.44
N HIS A 138 12.41 13.97 -2.57
CA HIS A 138 11.64 14.51 -3.70
C HIS A 138 11.13 15.94 -3.51
N GLY A 139 11.56 16.63 -2.44
CA GLY A 139 11.30 18.07 -2.23
C GLY A 139 10.09 18.39 -1.35
N TYR A 140 9.53 17.40 -0.64
CA TYR A 140 8.37 17.58 0.25
C TYR A 140 8.68 17.11 1.67
N LYS A 141 8.98 18.05 2.56
CA LYS A 141 9.35 17.79 3.94
C LYS A 141 8.13 17.80 4.85
N ARG A 142 7.95 16.75 5.67
CA ARG A 142 6.85 16.68 6.65
C ARG A 142 6.95 17.80 7.69
N GLU A 143 5.83 18.48 7.93
CA GLU A 143 5.67 19.49 8.98
C GLU A 143 4.32 19.30 9.68
N GLY A 144 4.34 18.57 10.79
CA GLY A 144 3.10 18.19 11.50
C GLY A 144 2.17 17.37 10.61
N GLY A 145 0.99 17.91 10.31
CA GLY A 145 -0.05 17.23 9.50
C GLY A 145 -0.03 17.57 8.00
N TYR A 146 0.96 18.32 7.52
CA TYR A 146 1.10 18.71 6.11
C TYR A 146 2.57 18.61 5.66
N TYR A 147 2.88 19.01 4.43
CA TYR A 147 4.24 18.99 3.88
C TYR A 147 4.66 20.38 3.43
N ARG A 148 5.90 20.75 3.74
CA ARG A 148 6.54 21.90 3.14
C ARG A 148 7.07 21.51 1.75
N ALA A 149 6.58 22.21 0.72
CA ALA A 149 7.08 22.04 -0.64
C ALA A 149 8.36 22.90 -0.81
N GLU A 150 9.50 22.33 -0.44
CA GLU A 150 10.80 23.00 -0.56
C GLU A 150 11.27 23.05 -2.02
N ARG A 151 10.93 22.02 -2.80
CA ARG A 151 11.22 21.93 -4.24
C ARG A 151 10.00 21.38 -4.97
N PRO A 152 8.92 22.18 -5.14
CA PRO A 152 7.73 21.74 -5.83
C PRO A 152 8.03 21.30 -7.26
N ASN A 153 7.43 20.20 -7.71
CA ASN A 153 7.70 19.60 -9.01
C ASN A 153 6.48 18.85 -9.53
N HIS A 154 6.54 18.36 -10.78
CA HIS A 154 5.53 17.57 -11.45
C HIS A 154 5.94 16.09 -11.64
N ASP A 155 7.03 15.67 -11.02
CA ASP A 155 7.53 14.30 -11.13
C ASP A 155 6.51 13.27 -10.71
N THR A 156 6.54 12.12 -11.36
CA THR A 156 5.82 10.93 -10.94
C THR A 156 6.82 9.91 -10.42
N ILE A 157 6.58 9.35 -9.23
CA ILE A 157 7.35 8.24 -8.68
C ILE A 157 6.45 7.01 -8.54
N ALA A 158 7.00 5.82 -8.75
CA ALA A 158 6.28 4.56 -8.63
C ALA A 158 6.88 3.70 -7.51
N LEU A 159 6.02 3.23 -6.60
CA LEU A 159 6.37 2.36 -5.48
C LEU A 159 5.66 1.01 -5.68
N PHE A 160 6.40 -0.04 -6.03
CA PHE A 160 5.87 -1.40 -6.10
C PHE A 160 5.91 -2.04 -4.71
N CYS A 161 4.74 -2.28 -4.14
CA CYS A 161 4.59 -2.66 -2.75
C CYS A 161 3.41 -3.62 -2.52
N HIS A 162 2.77 -3.53 -1.35
CA HIS A 162 1.75 -4.45 -0.89
C HIS A 162 0.54 -3.68 -0.35
N PHE A 163 -0.52 -4.41 0.00
CA PHE A 163 -1.76 -3.81 0.49
C PHE A 163 -1.59 -3.14 1.85
N GLY A 164 -1.09 -3.86 2.85
CA GLY A 164 -1.01 -3.37 4.23
C GLY A 164 -0.08 -2.16 4.37
N VAL A 165 1.11 -2.21 3.75
CA VAL A 165 2.03 -1.06 3.76
C VAL A 165 1.45 0.11 2.97
N GLY A 166 0.84 -0.12 1.80
CA GLY A 166 0.20 0.94 1.02
C GLY A 166 -0.89 1.67 1.81
N ALA A 167 -1.72 0.94 2.55
CA ALA A 167 -2.74 1.50 3.43
C ALA A 167 -2.11 2.28 4.61
N ALA A 168 -1.01 1.79 5.20
CA ALA A 168 -0.26 2.52 6.24
C ALA A 168 0.29 3.85 5.71
N LEU A 169 0.86 3.87 4.50
CA LEU A 169 1.35 5.11 3.87
C LEU A 169 0.21 6.09 3.60
N LEU A 170 -0.94 5.63 3.11
CA LEU A 170 -2.11 6.49 2.88
C LEU A 170 -2.67 7.05 4.18
N SER A 171 -2.77 6.24 5.22
CA SER A 171 -3.23 6.70 6.55
C SER A 171 -2.33 7.81 7.11
N HIS A 172 -1.02 7.68 6.92
CA HIS A 172 -0.04 8.68 7.32
C HIS A 172 -0.20 10.00 6.55
N LEU A 173 -0.38 9.93 5.22
CA LEU A 173 -0.65 11.11 4.40
C LEU A 173 -1.94 11.84 4.80
N TRP A 174 -2.97 11.11 5.22
CA TRP A 174 -4.28 11.65 5.59
C TRP A 174 -4.40 12.01 7.08
N ASN A 175 -3.40 11.70 7.90
CA ASN A 175 -3.46 11.87 9.36
C ASN A 175 -4.63 11.13 10.00
N VAL A 176 -4.90 9.91 9.59
CA VAL A 176 -5.93 9.03 10.14
C VAL A 176 -5.32 7.73 10.63
N SER A 177 -6.07 6.98 11.43
CA SER A 177 -5.67 5.63 11.83
C SER A 177 -5.59 4.70 10.60
N PRO A 178 -4.56 3.86 10.47
CA PRO A 178 -4.48 2.86 9.40
C PRO A 178 -5.59 1.81 9.47
N MET A 179 -6.19 1.58 10.65
CA MET A 179 -7.33 0.69 10.82
C MET A 179 -8.50 1.06 9.89
N LEU A 180 -8.72 2.35 9.64
CA LEU A 180 -9.78 2.83 8.75
C LEU A 180 -9.49 2.47 7.29
N VAL A 181 -8.23 2.54 6.86
CA VAL A 181 -7.83 2.24 5.49
C VAL A 181 -7.77 0.73 5.27
N TRP A 182 -7.20 -0.02 6.21
CA TRP A 182 -7.12 -1.49 6.14
C TRP A 182 -8.48 -2.16 6.04
N HIS A 183 -9.49 -1.65 6.78
CA HIS A 183 -10.82 -2.27 6.84
C HIS A 183 -11.87 -1.60 5.94
N GLY A 184 -11.60 -0.38 5.50
CA GLY A 184 -12.51 0.37 4.62
C GLY A 184 -12.18 0.29 3.14
N CYS A 185 -11.00 -0.20 2.78
CA CYS A 185 -10.50 -0.23 1.41
C CYS A 185 -9.98 -1.61 1.03
N CYS A 186 -10.06 -1.94 -0.25
CA CYS A 186 -9.43 -3.13 -0.81
C CYS A 186 -8.79 -2.78 -2.16
N ALA A 187 -7.47 -2.83 -2.23
CA ALA A 187 -6.72 -2.68 -3.47
C ALA A 187 -6.47 -4.08 -4.07
N ALA A 188 -6.99 -4.35 -5.26
CA ALA A 188 -6.76 -5.63 -5.95
C ALA A 188 -5.27 -5.81 -6.31
N PRO A 189 -4.79 -7.05 -6.51
CA PRO A 189 -3.47 -7.30 -7.10
C PRO A 189 -3.25 -6.49 -8.39
N SER A 190 -2.02 -6.07 -8.62
CA SER A 190 -1.58 -5.18 -9.70
C SER A 190 -2.23 -3.79 -9.75
N SER A 191 -3.16 -3.47 -8.86
CA SER A 191 -3.84 -2.18 -8.88
C SER A 191 -2.91 -1.01 -8.58
N VAL A 192 -3.28 0.17 -9.10
CA VAL A 192 -2.54 1.43 -8.95
C VAL A 192 -3.36 2.43 -8.18
N THR A 193 -2.87 2.85 -7.02
CA THR A 193 -3.42 4.00 -6.30
C THR A 193 -2.60 5.23 -6.62
N THR A 194 -3.23 6.25 -7.18
CA THR A 194 -2.59 7.50 -7.58
C THR A 194 -2.81 8.59 -6.55
N VAL A 195 -1.72 9.12 -6.02
CA VAL A 195 -1.72 10.23 -5.08
C VAL A 195 -1.04 11.43 -5.73
N ALA A 196 -1.56 12.63 -5.52
CA ALA A 196 -0.97 13.86 -6.05
C ALA A 196 -0.87 14.94 -4.96
N THR A 197 0.16 15.77 -5.07
CA THR A 197 0.29 16.96 -4.24
C THR A 197 -0.76 18.00 -4.62
N GLU A 198 -1.28 18.71 -3.62
CA GLU A 198 -2.06 19.93 -3.78
C GLU A 198 -1.38 21.05 -2.98
N GLU A 199 -0.90 22.07 -3.69
CA GLU A 199 -0.25 23.26 -3.11
C GLU A 199 -1.08 24.50 -3.44
N ARG A 200 -2.01 24.86 -2.57
CA ARG A 200 -2.89 26.02 -2.76
C ARG A 200 -2.31 27.33 -2.23
N ARG A 201 -1.27 27.22 -1.39
CA ARG A 201 -0.44 28.32 -0.92
C ARG A 201 1.01 27.93 -1.09
N LYS A 202 1.84 28.84 -1.56
CA LYS A 202 3.25 28.60 -1.81
C LYS A 202 3.95 27.96 -0.60
N GLY A 203 4.57 26.81 -0.82
CA GLY A 203 5.33 26.06 0.18
C GLY A 203 4.48 25.21 1.12
N ILE A 204 3.14 25.16 0.99
CA ILE A 204 2.25 24.36 1.84
C ILE A 204 1.53 23.34 0.98
N ALA A 205 1.92 22.09 1.09
CA ALA A 205 1.37 21.00 0.30
C ALA A 205 0.66 19.95 1.16
N THR A 206 -0.34 19.31 0.59
CA THR A 206 -0.95 18.09 1.07
C THR A 206 -0.98 17.06 -0.05
N PHE A 207 -1.26 15.80 0.28
CA PHE A 207 -1.38 14.71 -0.68
C PHE A 207 -2.83 14.25 -0.77
N ARG A 208 -3.36 14.18 -1.99
CA ARG A 208 -4.74 13.73 -2.26
C ARG A 208 -4.74 12.51 -3.16
N VAL A 209 -5.56 11.54 -2.85
CA VAL A 209 -5.80 10.39 -3.73
C VAL A 209 -6.70 10.81 -4.89
N LEU A 210 -6.21 10.61 -6.09
CA LEU A 210 -6.96 10.85 -7.33
C LEU A 210 -7.73 9.61 -7.79
N SER A 211 -7.12 8.41 -7.57
CA SER A 211 -7.77 7.12 -7.79
C SER A 211 -7.22 6.12 -6.79
N TYR A 212 -8.07 5.24 -6.27
CA TYR A 212 -7.69 4.16 -5.36
C TYR A 212 -7.93 2.82 -6.02
N GLY A 213 -6.93 1.94 -5.98
CA GLY A 213 -7.06 0.56 -6.43
C GLY A 213 -7.46 0.40 -7.91
N ASP A 214 -7.03 1.30 -8.76
CA ASP A 214 -7.39 1.34 -10.18
C ASP A 214 -6.79 0.16 -10.95
N THR A 215 -7.65 -0.66 -11.54
CA THR A 215 -7.36 -1.84 -12.36
C THR A 215 -7.71 -1.65 -13.84
N SER A 216 -7.75 -0.42 -14.32
CA SER A 216 -8.14 -0.11 -15.71
C SER A 216 -7.31 -0.84 -16.77
N HIS A 217 -6.01 -1.14 -16.47
CA HIS A 217 -5.15 -1.94 -17.34
C HIS A 217 -5.66 -3.37 -17.50
N LEU A 218 -6.30 -3.96 -16.49
CA LEU A 218 -6.91 -5.29 -16.59
C LEU A 218 -8.23 -5.21 -17.38
N TYR A 219 -9.04 -4.19 -17.09
CA TYR A 219 -10.33 -4.02 -17.76
C TYR A 219 -10.20 -3.88 -19.29
N ILE A 220 -9.20 -3.14 -19.77
CA ILE A 220 -8.94 -2.95 -21.21
C ILE A 220 -8.68 -4.30 -21.91
N HIS A 221 -8.09 -5.27 -21.21
CA HIS A 221 -7.76 -6.59 -21.71
C HIS A 221 -8.85 -7.65 -21.40
N GLY A 222 -9.95 -7.26 -20.77
CA GLY A 222 -11.01 -8.19 -20.35
C GLY A 222 -10.58 -9.17 -19.24
N GLU A 223 -9.49 -8.85 -18.52
CA GLU A 223 -8.98 -9.68 -17.44
C GLU A 223 -9.65 -9.27 -16.12
N PRO A 224 -10.36 -10.17 -15.41
CA PRO A 224 -10.92 -9.86 -14.10
C PRO A 224 -9.78 -9.73 -13.06
N PRO A 225 -9.87 -8.75 -12.12
CA PRO A 225 -8.91 -8.66 -11.03
C PRO A 225 -8.86 -9.95 -10.20
N ALA A 226 -7.67 -10.32 -9.72
CA ALA A 226 -7.51 -11.43 -8.79
C ALA A 226 -8.21 -11.17 -7.47
N PHE A 227 -8.65 -12.25 -6.80
CA PHE A 227 -9.43 -12.19 -5.56
C PHE A 227 -8.55 -12.12 -4.28
N ALA A 228 -7.22 -12.20 -4.41
CA ALA A 228 -6.32 -12.20 -3.26
C ALA A 228 -6.55 -11.02 -2.30
N ALA A 229 -6.48 -11.29 -1.00
CA ALA A 229 -6.76 -10.36 0.09
C ALA A 229 -8.20 -9.81 0.15
N ARG A 230 -9.16 -10.53 -0.42
CA ARG A 230 -10.60 -10.34 -0.16
C ARG A 230 -11.17 -11.56 0.53
N PHE A 231 -12.28 -11.35 1.23
CA PHE A 231 -13.15 -12.41 1.76
C PHE A 231 -14.43 -12.48 0.93
N CYS A 232 -15.23 -13.53 1.13
CA CYS A 232 -16.52 -13.69 0.49
C CYS A 232 -17.41 -12.44 0.65
N GLU A 233 -18.20 -12.11 -0.34
CA GLU A 233 -19.15 -10.99 -0.28
C GLU A 233 -20.38 -11.36 0.56
N CYS A 234 -20.71 -12.64 0.62
CA CYS A 234 -21.84 -13.21 1.34
C CYS A 234 -21.36 -14.49 2.00
N PHE A 235 -21.85 -14.80 3.19
CA PHE A 235 -21.40 -15.99 3.95
C PHE A 235 -21.65 -17.31 3.23
N GLU A 236 -22.66 -17.37 2.40
CA GLU A 236 -22.97 -18.54 1.57
C GLU A 236 -22.05 -18.70 0.34
N ASP A 237 -21.21 -17.69 0.05
CA ASP A 237 -20.18 -17.78 -0.98
C ASP A 237 -19.02 -18.66 -0.49
N GLU A 238 -18.64 -19.66 -1.27
CA GLU A 238 -17.58 -20.62 -0.93
C GLU A 238 -16.14 -20.12 -1.26
N THR A 239 -15.97 -18.88 -1.71
CA THR A 239 -14.67 -18.41 -2.24
C THR A 239 -13.60 -18.28 -1.17
N ARG A 240 -13.88 -17.60 -0.06
CA ARG A 240 -12.96 -17.44 1.07
C ARG A 240 -13.70 -16.99 2.31
N HIS A 241 -13.58 -17.78 3.35
CA HIS A 241 -13.98 -17.42 4.72
C HIS A 241 -12.76 -17.13 5.60
N ASP A 242 -12.98 -16.82 6.87
CA ASP A 242 -11.92 -16.55 7.85
C ASP A 242 -11.00 -17.78 8.13
#